data_d35d1b51e6fafedf0697f1b792b772b3
#
_entry.id   d35d1b51e6fafedf0697f1b792b772b3
#
_cell.length_a   1.000
_cell.length_b   1.000
_cell.length_c   1.000
_cell.angle_alpha   90.00
_cell.angle_beta   90.00
_cell.angle_gamma   90.00
#
_symmetry.space_group_name_H-M   'P 1'
#
loop_
_entity.id
_entity.type
_entity.pdbx_description
1 polymer ?
#
loop_
_entity_poly.entity_id
_entity_poly.type
_entity_poly.pdbx_seq_one_letter_code
_entity_poly.pdbx_strand_id
1 'polypeptide(L)'
;AELPTDGVCLSALERKVLWLSTWMIHHANHVRPNRDGLKVGGHQASCASMVTLMTALYFDVLRPIDRVAVKPHGSPVYHVIQYLLGKQSRDQLERFRGFGGAQSYPSRTKDQDDVDISTGSVGLGVAMTSFLALAQEFLRKRRLVPNDGPPARMIAVAGDAEFDEGNIFEALLEAWKHHVANVWWIIDYNRQSLDAIVADR
;
A
#
# COMPACT_ATOMS: atom_id res chain seq x y z
N ALA A 1 10.20 19.27 5.66
CA ALA A 1 9.44 20.32 4.98
C ALA A 1 8.00 19.85 4.93
N GLU A 2 7.08 20.64 5.47
CA GLU A 2 5.64 20.40 5.30
C GLU A 2 5.31 20.62 3.83
N LEU A 3 4.70 19.61 3.20
CA LEU A 3 4.18 19.75 1.85
C LEU A 3 2.94 20.65 1.89
N PRO A 4 2.79 21.58 0.92
CA PRO A 4 1.59 22.38 0.87
C PRO A 4 0.38 21.49 0.54
N THR A 5 -0.58 21.44 1.44
CA THR A 5 -1.81 20.63 1.36
C THR A 5 -2.93 21.34 0.65
N ASP A 6 -2.65 22.16 -0.36
CA ASP A 6 -3.73 22.73 -1.16
C ASP A 6 -4.25 21.71 -2.19
N GLY A 7 -5.55 21.77 -2.46
CA GLY A 7 -6.21 20.84 -3.39
C GLY A 7 -5.63 20.87 -4.80
N VAL A 8 -5.00 21.96 -5.22
CA VAL A 8 -4.35 22.10 -6.52
C VAL A 8 -3.05 21.25 -6.56
N CYS A 9 -2.28 21.30 -5.50
CA CYS A 9 -1.05 20.51 -5.36
C CYS A 9 -1.38 19.02 -5.31
N LEU A 10 -2.35 18.61 -4.50
CA LEU A 10 -2.79 17.21 -4.41
C LEU A 10 -3.28 16.68 -5.76
N SER A 11 -4.06 17.47 -6.51
CA SER A 11 -4.53 17.09 -7.84
C SER A 11 -3.39 16.97 -8.86
N ALA A 12 -2.35 17.77 -8.74
CA ALA A 12 -1.16 17.66 -9.59
C ALA A 12 -0.36 16.39 -9.25
N LEU A 13 -0.19 16.09 -7.97
CA LEU A 13 0.45 14.87 -7.49
C LEU A 13 -0.33 13.62 -7.93
N GLU A 14 -1.64 13.62 -7.79
CA GLU A 14 -2.52 12.53 -8.22
C GLU A 14 -2.33 12.19 -9.70
N ARG A 15 -2.38 13.20 -10.58
CA ARG A 15 -2.13 13.00 -12.02
C ARG A 15 -0.72 12.45 -12.28
N LYS A 16 0.27 12.90 -11.52
CA LYS A 16 1.64 12.44 -11.66
C LYS A 16 1.80 10.99 -11.18
N VAL A 17 1.18 10.64 -10.07
CA VAL A 17 1.15 9.25 -9.55
C VAL A 17 0.46 8.32 -10.54
N LEU A 18 -0.70 8.71 -11.07
CA LEU A 18 -1.42 7.92 -12.09
C LEU A 18 -0.55 7.66 -13.32
N TRP A 19 0.05 8.72 -13.86
CA TRP A 19 0.88 8.61 -15.05
C TRP A 19 2.10 7.72 -14.83
N LEU A 20 2.85 7.94 -13.75
CA LEU A 20 4.07 7.20 -13.46
C LEU A 20 3.80 5.74 -13.14
N SER A 21 2.74 5.42 -12.39
CA SER A 21 2.40 4.02 -12.06
C SER A 21 1.96 3.23 -13.29
N THR A 22 1.19 3.87 -14.17
CA THR A 22 0.79 3.28 -15.45
C THR A 22 1.99 3.10 -16.38
N TRP A 23 2.85 4.11 -16.47
CA TRP A 23 4.07 4.06 -17.25
C TRP A 23 5.03 2.97 -16.75
N MET A 24 5.21 2.83 -15.47
CA MET A 24 6.08 1.83 -14.85
C MET A 24 5.71 0.41 -15.28
N ILE A 25 4.40 0.08 -15.29
CA ILE A 25 3.89 -1.20 -15.76
C ILE A 25 4.08 -1.34 -17.27
N HIS A 26 3.77 -0.29 -18.04
CA HIS A 26 3.95 -0.28 -19.49
C HIS A 26 5.42 -0.46 -19.87
N HIS A 27 6.33 0.28 -19.23
CA HIS A 27 7.76 0.19 -19.45
C HIS A 27 8.27 -1.24 -19.22
N ALA A 28 7.90 -1.84 -18.10
CA ALA A 28 8.33 -3.19 -17.74
C ALA A 28 7.88 -4.28 -18.74
N ASN A 29 6.74 -4.08 -19.39
CA ASN A 29 6.14 -5.08 -20.29
C ASN A 29 6.36 -4.83 -21.77
N HIS A 30 6.68 -3.59 -22.20
CA HIS A 30 6.70 -3.21 -23.61
C HIS A 30 7.94 -2.44 -24.05
N VAL A 31 8.66 -1.81 -23.13
CA VAL A 31 9.82 -0.96 -23.46
C VAL A 31 11.12 -1.63 -23.05
N ARG A 32 11.17 -2.15 -21.84
CA ARG A 32 12.36 -2.82 -21.31
C ARG A 32 12.64 -4.10 -22.10
N PRO A 33 13.88 -4.30 -22.63
CA PRO A 33 14.25 -5.53 -23.30
C PRO A 33 14.03 -6.76 -22.41
N ASN A 34 13.41 -7.78 -22.98
CA ASN A 34 13.25 -9.05 -22.32
C ASN A 34 13.73 -10.19 -23.26
N ARG A 35 14.25 -11.29 -22.68
CA ARG A 35 14.91 -12.36 -23.46
C ARG A 35 13.95 -13.35 -24.09
N ASP A 36 12.78 -13.52 -23.49
CA ASP A 36 11.83 -14.59 -23.84
C ASP A 36 10.49 -14.07 -24.40
N GLY A 37 10.34 -12.75 -24.50
CA GLY A 37 9.12 -12.11 -24.99
C GLY A 37 7.96 -12.14 -23.99
N LEU A 38 8.16 -12.70 -22.78
CA LEU A 38 7.12 -12.78 -21.77
C LEU A 38 6.95 -11.45 -21.03
N LYS A 39 5.71 -11.09 -20.77
CA LYS A 39 5.38 -9.92 -19.96
C LYS A 39 5.57 -10.22 -18.48
N VAL A 40 6.14 -9.26 -17.74
CA VAL A 40 6.30 -9.39 -16.29
C VAL A 40 5.00 -9.15 -15.50
N GLY A 41 3.96 -8.71 -16.18
CA GLY A 41 2.66 -8.43 -15.59
C GLY A 41 2.58 -7.09 -14.86
N GLY A 42 1.57 -6.92 -14.04
CA GLY A 42 1.18 -5.71 -13.33
C GLY A 42 -0.29 -5.38 -13.60
N HIS A 43 -0.94 -4.68 -12.68
CA HIS A 43 -2.38 -4.44 -12.72
C HIS A 43 -2.64 -2.93 -12.83
N GLN A 44 -2.74 -2.39 -14.06
CA GLN A 44 -2.98 -0.96 -14.28
C GLN A 44 -4.31 -0.49 -13.71
N ALA A 45 -5.38 -1.27 -13.89
CA ALA A 45 -6.70 -0.93 -13.36
C ALA A 45 -6.70 -0.88 -11.82
N SER A 46 -6.08 -1.88 -11.17
CA SER A 46 -5.94 -1.92 -9.72
C SER A 46 -5.06 -0.80 -9.17
N CYS A 47 -4.13 -0.28 -9.95
CA CYS A 47 -3.37 0.92 -9.59
C CYS A 47 -4.23 2.18 -9.76
N ALA A 48 -4.88 2.34 -10.90
CA ALA A 48 -5.65 3.54 -11.21
C ALA A 48 -6.77 3.80 -10.20
N SER A 49 -7.48 2.76 -9.75
CA SER A 49 -8.58 2.89 -8.79
C SER A 49 -8.15 3.44 -7.42
N MET A 50 -6.92 3.21 -7.01
CA MET A 50 -6.43 3.63 -5.69
C MET A 50 -5.55 4.90 -5.69
N VAL A 51 -5.30 5.50 -6.85
CA VAL A 51 -4.39 6.66 -6.97
C VAL A 51 -4.83 7.83 -6.10
N THR A 52 -6.09 8.24 -6.19
CA THR A 52 -6.64 9.35 -5.39
C THR A 52 -6.50 9.08 -3.89
N LEU A 53 -6.92 7.89 -3.48
CA LEU A 53 -6.83 7.44 -2.08
C LEU A 53 -5.39 7.45 -1.57
N MET A 54 -4.46 6.84 -2.31
CA MET A 54 -3.07 6.76 -1.90
C MET A 54 -2.36 8.11 -1.94
N THR A 55 -2.72 8.98 -2.89
CA THR A 55 -2.19 10.35 -2.93
C THR A 55 -2.62 11.13 -1.70
N ALA A 56 -3.90 11.14 -1.38
CA ALA A 56 -4.40 11.80 -0.17
C ALA A 56 -3.77 11.21 1.10
N LEU A 57 -3.71 9.88 1.19
CA LEU A 57 -3.14 9.20 2.34
C LEU A 57 -1.69 9.62 2.60
N TYR A 58 -0.82 9.53 1.59
CA TYR A 58 0.63 9.74 1.75
C TYR A 58 1.07 11.20 1.78
N PHE A 59 0.35 12.10 1.11
CA PHE A 59 0.76 13.51 1.02
C PHE A 59 -0.01 14.45 1.95
N ASP A 60 -1.10 13.99 2.57
CA ASP A 60 -1.93 14.85 3.44
C ASP A 60 -2.27 14.21 4.80
N VAL A 61 -2.59 12.92 4.84
CA VAL A 61 -3.23 12.29 6.01
C VAL A 61 -2.24 11.62 6.96
N LEU A 62 -1.17 10.98 6.44
CA LEU A 62 -0.25 10.18 7.24
C LEU A 62 0.59 11.02 8.20
N ARG A 63 0.68 10.55 9.43
CA ARG A 63 1.64 11.04 10.42
C ARG A 63 2.92 10.19 10.38
N PRO A 64 4.08 10.73 10.77
CA PRO A 64 5.35 9.97 10.75
C PRO A 64 5.34 8.68 11.57
N ILE A 65 4.46 8.60 12.57
CA ILE A 65 4.33 7.44 13.45
C ILE A 65 3.39 6.35 12.90
N ASP A 66 2.55 6.67 11.91
CA ASP A 66 1.60 5.72 11.33
C ASP A 66 2.31 4.62 10.52
N ARG A 67 1.66 3.49 10.35
CA ARG A 67 2.18 2.37 9.58
C ARG A 67 1.14 1.90 8.57
N VAL A 68 1.59 1.58 7.36
CA VAL A 68 0.72 1.24 6.23
C VAL A 68 1.05 -0.13 5.66
N ALA A 69 0.04 -0.98 5.57
CA ALA A 69 0.04 -2.17 4.72
C ALA A 69 -0.60 -1.81 3.38
N VAL A 70 0.19 -1.79 2.33
CA VAL A 70 -0.28 -1.41 1.00
C VAL A 70 -0.91 -2.61 0.29
N LYS A 71 -2.04 -2.41 -0.38
CA LYS A 71 -2.64 -3.38 -1.29
C LYS A 71 -1.59 -3.98 -2.23
N PRO A 72 -1.42 -5.32 -2.27
CA PRO A 72 -0.34 -5.95 -3.04
C PRO A 72 -0.31 -5.52 -4.52
N HIS A 73 -1.45 -5.56 -5.19
CA HIS A 73 -1.56 -5.20 -6.60
C HIS A 73 -1.41 -3.70 -6.89
N GLY A 74 -1.42 -2.87 -5.86
CA GLY A 74 -1.16 -1.43 -5.92
C GLY A 74 0.30 -1.03 -5.71
N SER A 75 1.23 -1.99 -5.67
CA SER A 75 2.66 -1.69 -5.45
C SER A 75 3.25 -0.63 -6.38
N PRO A 76 2.92 -0.54 -7.69
CA PRO A 76 3.39 0.54 -8.55
C PRO A 76 3.03 1.93 -8.04
N VAL A 77 1.82 2.12 -7.51
CA VAL A 77 1.40 3.41 -6.92
C VAL A 77 2.26 3.73 -5.70
N TYR A 78 2.47 2.75 -4.83
CA TYR A 78 3.33 2.92 -3.66
C TYR A 78 4.77 3.30 -4.04
N HIS A 79 5.42 2.55 -4.93
CA HIS A 79 6.79 2.83 -5.37
C HIS A 79 6.94 4.20 -6.02
N VAL A 80 5.93 4.62 -6.80
CA VAL A 80 5.90 5.97 -7.40
C VAL A 80 5.78 7.05 -6.32
N ILE A 81 4.93 6.87 -5.33
CA ILE A 81 4.83 7.81 -4.20
C ILE A 81 6.17 7.91 -3.47
N GLN A 82 6.83 6.78 -3.18
CA GLN A 82 8.16 6.78 -2.57
C GLN A 82 9.21 7.49 -3.43
N TYR A 83 9.13 7.35 -4.76
CA TYR A 83 9.96 8.11 -5.68
C TYR A 83 9.71 9.62 -5.60
N LEU A 84 8.46 10.05 -5.56
CA LEU A 84 8.10 11.47 -5.43
C LEU A 84 8.51 12.05 -4.06
N LEU A 85 8.56 11.21 -3.04
CA LEU A 85 9.07 11.56 -1.70
C LEU A 85 10.61 11.51 -1.61
N GLY A 86 11.31 11.15 -2.70
CA GLY A 86 12.76 11.05 -2.74
C GLY A 86 13.36 9.80 -2.07
N LYS A 87 12.53 8.81 -1.73
CA LYS A 87 12.94 7.56 -1.05
C LYS A 87 13.13 6.39 -2.02
N GLN A 88 12.82 6.56 -3.29
CA GLN A 88 12.95 5.56 -4.33
C GLN A 88 13.64 6.20 -5.55
N SER A 89 14.40 5.43 -6.33
CA SER A 89 15.09 5.94 -7.52
C SER A 89 14.35 5.63 -8.81
N ARG A 90 14.59 6.44 -9.85
CA ARG A 90 14.05 6.18 -11.19
C ARG A 90 14.51 4.82 -11.73
N ASP A 91 15.78 4.47 -11.54
CA ASP A 91 16.33 3.18 -11.95
C ASP A 91 15.59 1.99 -11.34
N GLN A 92 15.20 2.10 -10.06
CA GLN A 92 14.38 1.07 -9.41
C GLN A 92 13.00 0.94 -10.04
N LEU A 93 12.35 2.05 -10.39
CA LEU A 93 11.06 2.03 -11.09
C LEU A 93 11.17 1.41 -12.49
N GLU A 94 12.20 1.77 -13.25
CA GLU A 94 12.45 1.22 -14.58
C GLU A 94 12.74 -0.29 -14.55
N ARG A 95 13.32 -0.78 -13.45
CA ARG A 95 13.56 -2.20 -13.19
C ARG A 95 12.42 -2.91 -12.44
N PHE A 96 11.23 -2.33 -12.39
CA PHE A 96 10.07 -2.97 -11.73
C PHE A 96 9.92 -4.43 -12.12
N ARG A 97 9.78 -5.32 -11.12
CA ARG A 97 9.73 -6.79 -11.27
C ARG A 97 10.96 -7.40 -11.94
N GLY A 98 12.06 -6.65 -12.04
CA GLY A 98 13.36 -7.16 -12.47
C GLY A 98 14.25 -7.41 -11.27
N PHE A 99 15.35 -8.14 -11.50
CA PHE A 99 16.35 -8.37 -10.47
C PHE A 99 16.94 -7.06 -9.96
N GLY A 100 16.91 -6.87 -8.65
CA GLY A 100 17.39 -5.64 -8.01
C GLY A 100 16.56 -4.39 -8.27
N GLY A 101 15.37 -4.51 -8.87
CA GLY A 101 14.40 -3.42 -9.07
C GLY A 101 13.29 -3.40 -8.03
N ALA A 102 12.34 -2.47 -8.17
CA ALA A 102 11.16 -2.39 -7.33
C ALA A 102 10.37 -3.70 -7.36
N GLN A 103 9.96 -4.18 -6.19
CA GLN A 103 9.34 -5.49 -6.04
C GLN A 103 7.91 -5.51 -6.58
N SER A 104 7.46 -6.71 -6.94
CA SER A 104 6.06 -6.95 -7.33
C SER A 104 5.08 -6.55 -6.23
N TYR A 105 5.49 -6.74 -4.99
CA TYR A 105 4.75 -6.44 -3.77
C TYR A 105 5.69 -5.79 -2.79
N PRO A 106 5.29 -4.74 -2.06
CA PRO A 106 6.16 -4.04 -1.13
C PRO A 106 6.83 -4.98 -0.14
N SER A 107 8.14 -4.89 0.00
CA SER A 107 8.93 -5.79 0.83
C SER A 107 9.97 -5.03 1.66
N ARG A 108 9.88 -5.12 2.99
CA ARG A 108 10.83 -4.50 3.92
C ARG A 108 12.27 -4.98 3.76
N THR A 109 12.47 -6.15 3.16
CA THR A 109 13.80 -6.78 3.07
C THR A 109 14.41 -6.69 1.67
N LYS A 110 13.63 -6.34 0.65
CA LYS A 110 14.06 -6.35 -0.75
C LYS A 110 13.95 -4.99 -1.43
N ASP A 111 12.99 -4.16 -1.03
CA ASP A 111 12.87 -2.81 -1.54
C ASP A 111 13.85 -1.88 -0.84
N GLN A 112 14.25 -0.82 -1.54
CA GLN A 112 15.10 0.24 -1.01
C GLN A 112 14.29 1.35 -0.34
N ASP A 113 12.99 1.39 -0.61
CA ASP A 113 12.07 2.35 -0.04
C ASP A 113 11.57 1.93 1.35
N ASP A 114 10.85 2.83 2.00
CA ASP A 114 10.51 2.76 3.42
C ASP A 114 9.22 1.94 3.63
N VAL A 115 9.28 0.66 3.32
CA VAL A 115 8.13 -0.26 3.48
C VAL A 115 7.86 -0.54 4.95
N ASP A 116 6.70 -0.15 5.46
CA ASP A 116 6.29 -0.43 6.84
C ASP A 116 5.96 -1.91 7.07
N ILE A 117 5.17 -2.49 6.18
CA ILE A 117 4.67 -3.86 6.28
C ILE A 117 4.82 -4.52 4.91
N SER A 118 5.54 -5.66 4.87
CA SER A 118 5.63 -6.47 3.65
C SER A 118 4.25 -7.05 3.33
N THR A 119 3.83 -6.88 2.09
CA THR A 119 2.57 -7.45 1.59
C THR A 119 2.86 -8.33 0.38
N GLY A 120 1.94 -9.22 0.04
CA GLY A 120 2.15 -10.16 -1.07
C GLY A 120 1.17 -11.33 -1.00
N SER A 121 0.95 -11.84 0.20
CA SER A 121 -0.17 -12.77 0.46
C SER A 121 -1.43 -11.96 0.67
N VAL A 122 -2.44 -12.23 -0.13
CA VAL A 122 -3.74 -11.54 -0.10
C VAL A 122 -4.36 -11.66 1.29
N GLY A 123 -4.89 -10.55 1.82
CA GLY A 123 -5.51 -10.47 3.16
C GLY A 123 -4.52 -10.37 4.33
N LEU A 124 -3.27 -10.82 4.16
CA LEU A 124 -2.31 -10.84 5.26
C LEU A 124 -1.95 -9.44 5.78
N GLY A 125 -1.82 -8.45 4.89
CA GLY A 125 -1.57 -7.05 5.28
C GLY A 125 -2.67 -6.49 6.18
N VAL A 126 -3.92 -6.83 5.88
CA VAL A 126 -5.10 -6.44 6.68
C VAL A 126 -5.03 -7.08 8.07
N ALA A 127 -4.80 -8.39 8.14
CA ALA A 127 -4.67 -9.11 9.40
C ALA A 127 -3.50 -8.58 10.24
N MET A 128 -2.33 -8.36 9.63
CA MET A 128 -1.15 -7.84 10.33
C MET A 128 -1.38 -6.47 10.96
N THR A 129 -2.11 -5.58 10.31
CA THR A 129 -2.41 -4.26 10.91
C THR A 129 -3.22 -4.38 12.20
N SER A 130 -4.16 -5.30 12.28
CA SER A 130 -4.94 -5.57 13.49
C SER A 130 -4.04 -6.09 14.63
N PHE A 131 -3.17 -7.05 14.35
CA PHE A 131 -2.25 -7.57 15.36
C PHE A 131 -1.15 -6.59 15.77
N LEU A 132 -0.66 -5.77 14.85
CA LEU A 132 0.30 -4.70 15.19
C LEU A 132 -0.35 -3.63 16.09
N ALA A 133 -1.61 -3.30 15.83
CA ALA A 133 -2.35 -2.37 16.67
C ALA A 133 -2.56 -2.93 18.08
N LEU A 134 -2.90 -4.22 18.18
CA LEU A 134 -3.02 -4.92 19.47
C LEU A 134 -1.68 -4.95 20.22
N ALA A 135 -0.60 -5.27 19.52
CA ALA A 135 0.75 -5.26 20.10
C ALA A 135 1.15 -3.87 20.60
N GLN A 136 0.89 -2.82 19.81
CA GLN A 136 1.14 -1.44 20.22
C GLN A 136 0.34 -1.09 21.49
N GLU A 137 -0.92 -1.44 21.54
CA GLU A 137 -1.77 -1.17 22.71
C GLU A 137 -1.25 -1.90 23.95
N PHE A 138 -0.84 -3.15 23.82
CA PHE A 138 -0.21 -3.91 24.88
C PHE A 138 1.05 -3.21 25.41
N LEU A 139 1.96 -2.80 24.52
CA LEU A 139 3.20 -2.12 24.88
C LEU A 139 2.92 -0.79 25.62
N ARG A 140 1.95 -0.01 25.13
CA ARG A 140 1.53 1.26 25.74
C ARG A 140 0.92 1.05 27.13
N LYS A 141 0.02 0.09 27.29
CA LYS A 141 -0.61 -0.26 28.58
C LYS A 141 0.43 -0.73 29.60
N ARG A 142 1.47 -1.42 29.16
CA ARG A 142 2.59 -1.86 29.99
C ARG A 142 3.67 -0.79 30.21
N ARG A 143 3.51 0.40 29.61
CA ARG A 143 4.51 1.49 29.68
C ARG A 143 5.89 1.09 29.15
N LEU A 144 5.94 0.16 28.20
CA LEU A 144 7.18 -0.28 27.54
C LEU A 144 7.57 0.67 26.39
N VAL A 145 6.67 1.54 25.97
CA VAL A 145 6.88 2.61 24.98
C VAL A 145 6.24 3.89 25.49
N PRO A 146 6.66 5.08 25.01
CA PRO A 146 6.03 6.35 25.36
C PRO A 146 4.52 6.33 25.15
N ASN A 147 3.76 6.91 26.08
CA ASN A 147 2.29 6.92 26.09
C ASN A 147 1.70 8.33 26.23
N ASP A 148 2.49 9.34 25.93
CA ASP A 148 2.22 10.78 26.11
C ASP A 148 1.53 11.43 24.90
N GLY A 149 1.27 10.66 23.82
CA GLY A 149 0.60 11.13 22.62
C GLY A 149 -0.42 10.12 22.08
N PRO A 150 -1.15 10.48 21.00
CA PRO A 150 -2.08 9.56 20.37
C PRO A 150 -1.33 8.32 19.83
N PRO A 151 -1.96 7.14 19.84
CA PRO A 151 -1.35 5.94 19.25
C PRO A 151 -1.11 6.12 17.74
N ALA A 152 -0.10 5.42 17.22
CA ALA A 152 0.05 5.28 15.77
C ALA A 152 -1.16 4.56 15.17
N ARG A 153 -1.60 5.01 14.01
CA ARG A 153 -2.62 4.30 13.25
C ARG A 153 -1.95 3.16 12.48
N MET A 154 -2.55 1.98 12.53
CA MET A 154 -2.18 0.83 11.72
C MET A 154 -3.18 0.76 10.56
N ILE A 155 -2.73 1.10 9.36
CA ILE A 155 -3.59 1.35 8.21
C ILE A 155 -3.38 0.23 7.19
N ALA A 156 -4.45 -0.48 6.83
CA ALA A 156 -4.45 -1.38 5.71
C ALA A 156 -5.19 -0.76 4.53
N VAL A 157 -4.55 -0.73 3.37
CA VAL A 157 -5.21 -0.49 2.08
C VAL A 157 -5.44 -1.85 1.44
N ALA A 158 -6.69 -2.22 1.23
CA ALA A 158 -7.10 -3.52 0.73
C ALA A 158 -8.00 -3.40 -0.50
N GLY A 159 -7.96 -4.37 -1.39
CA GLY A 159 -8.97 -4.52 -2.44
C GLY A 159 -10.22 -5.23 -1.90
N ASP A 160 -11.38 -4.95 -2.48
CA ASP A 160 -12.64 -5.60 -2.12
C ASP A 160 -12.58 -7.12 -2.28
N ALA A 161 -11.89 -7.63 -3.30
CA ALA A 161 -11.69 -9.08 -3.49
C ALA A 161 -10.78 -9.73 -2.43
N GLU A 162 -9.98 -8.95 -1.69
CA GLU A 162 -9.20 -9.50 -0.58
C GLU A 162 -10.08 -9.98 0.57
N PHE A 163 -11.31 -9.48 0.65
CA PHE A 163 -12.28 -9.92 1.67
C PHE A 163 -12.84 -11.33 1.45
N ASP A 164 -12.41 -12.03 0.40
CA ASP A 164 -12.65 -13.47 0.26
C ASP A 164 -11.70 -14.32 1.14
N GLU A 165 -10.65 -13.69 1.68
CA GLU A 165 -9.67 -14.37 2.54
C GLU A 165 -10.16 -14.50 3.99
N GLY A 166 -10.21 -15.73 4.49
CA GLY A 166 -10.72 -16.04 5.84
C GLY A 166 -9.97 -15.34 6.96
N ASN A 167 -8.64 -15.14 6.80
CA ASN A 167 -7.79 -14.47 7.80
C ASN A 167 -8.22 -13.03 8.11
N ILE A 168 -8.90 -12.35 7.20
CA ILE A 168 -9.43 -11.00 7.42
C ILE A 168 -10.55 -11.05 8.45
N PHE A 169 -11.47 -12.00 8.33
CA PHE A 169 -12.58 -12.15 9.28
C PHE A 169 -12.09 -12.58 10.66
N GLU A 170 -11.10 -13.47 10.72
CA GLU A 170 -10.47 -13.86 11.98
C GLU A 170 -9.79 -12.66 12.66
N ALA A 171 -9.01 -11.87 11.92
CA ALA A 171 -8.37 -10.66 12.43
C ALA A 171 -9.38 -9.59 12.86
N LEU A 172 -10.48 -9.42 12.14
CA LEU A 172 -11.56 -8.51 12.49
C LEU A 172 -12.21 -8.90 13.81
N LEU A 173 -12.50 -10.20 13.98
CA LEU A 173 -13.09 -10.74 15.21
C LEU A 173 -12.15 -10.50 16.41
N GLU A 174 -10.85 -10.75 16.25
CA GLU A 174 -9.88 -10.52 17.32
C GLU A 174 -9.72 -9.03 17.64
N ALA A 175 -9.67 -8.17 16.63
CA ALA A 175 -9.62 -6.71 16.83
C ALA A 175 -10.86 -6.22 17.60
N TRP A 176 -12.04 -6.73 17.28
CA TRP A 176 -13.28 -6.40 17.99
C TRP A 176 -13.27 -6.90 19.43
N LYS A 177 -12.90 -8.16 19.70
CA LYS A 177 -12.79 -8.73 21.06
C LYS A 177 -11.86 -7.93 21.97
N HIS A 178 -10.79 -7.40 21.42
CA HIS A 178 -9.79 -6.64 22.16
C HIS A 178 -10.01 -5.12 22.13
N HIS A 179 -11.12 -4.66 21.54
CA HIS A 179 -11.47 -3.23 21.43
C HIS A 179 -10.37 -2.38 20.81
N VAL A 180 -9.70 -2.91 19.78
CA VAL A 180 -8.61 -2.21 19.08
C VAL A 180 -9.18 -1.02 18.31
N ALA A 181 -8.73 0.20 18.61
CA ALA A 181 -9.30 1.44 18.08
C ALA A 181 -8.39 2.17 17.07
N ASN A 182 -7.12 1.79 16.98
CA ASN A 182 -6.12 2.47 16.14
C ASN A 182 -5.86 1.74 14.81
N VAL A 183 -6.80 0.94 14.35
CA VAL A 183 -6.79 0.26 13.04
C VAL A 183 -7.69 0.99 12.06
N TRP A 184 -7.19 1.23 10.86
CA TRP A 184 -7.95 1.74 9.75
C TRP A 184 -7.88 0.76 8.59
N TRP A 185 -9.02 0.29 8.11
CA TRP A 185 -9.12 -0.48 6.88
C TRP A 185 -9.74 0.39 5.80
N ILE A 186 -8.94 0.70 4.79
CA ILE A 186 -9.33 1.51 3.63
C ILE A 186 -9.52 0.55 2.47
N ILE A 187 -10.75 0.45 1.97
CA ILE A 187 -11.13 -0.54 0.97
C ILE A 187 -11.22 0.13 -0.40
N ASP A 188 -10.37 -0.31 -1.33
CA ASP A 188 -10.49 0.03 -2.74
C ASP A 188 -11.60 -0.83 -3.37
N TYR A 189 -12.83 -0.31 -3.34
CA TYR A 189 -14.02 -0.97 -3.87
C TYR A 189 -14.13 -0.78 -5.39
N ASN A 190 -13.23 -1.40 -6.12
CA ASN A 190 -13.18 -1.32 -7.58
C ASN A 190 -13.96 -2.43 -8.30
N ARG A 191 -14.55 -3.37 -7.54
CA ARG A 191 -15.36 -4.49 -8.03
C ARG A 191 -14.63 -5.42 -9.00
N GLN A 192 -13.32 -5.56 -8.85
CA GLN A 192 -12.50 -6.43 -9.69
C GLN A 192 -11.71 -7.44 -8.87
N SER A 193 -11.79 -8.70 -9.28
CA SER A 193 -10.94 -9.78 -8.79
C SER A 193 -10.17 -10.37 -9.98
N LEU A 194 -8.90 -9.94 -10.17
CA LEU A 194 -8.09 -10.24 -11.36
C LEU A 194 -8.87 -9.89 -12.65
N ASP A 195 -9.30 -10.89 -13.41
CA ASP A 195 -10.02 -10.74 -14.69
C ASP A 195 -11.55 -10.86 -14.52
N ALA A 196 -12.03 -11.00 -13.31
CA ALA A 196 -13.45 -11.16 -13.00
C ALA A 196 -14.03 -9.91 -12.32
N ILE A 197 -15.33 -9.67 -12.57
CA ILE A 197 -16.08 -8.66 -11.84
C ILE A 197 -16.58 -9.30 -10.55
N VAL A 198 -16.32 -8.64 -9.41
CA VAL A 198 -16.90 -9.04 -8.12
C VAL A 198 -18.39 -8.75 -8.17
N ALA A 199 -19.20 -9.78 -7.94
CA ALA A 199 -20.66 -9.63 -7.87
C ALA A 199 -21.06 -8.70 -6.73
N ASP A 200 -22.24 -8.09 -6.84
CA ASP A 200 -22.82 -7.29 -5.76
C ASP A 200 -23.03 -8.17 -4.53
N ARG A 201 -22.46 -7.78 -3.39
CA ARG A 201 -22.51 -8.46 -2.10
C ARG A 201 -23.12 -7.54 -1.06
#